data_515cac9076a513f2f5d7230704d1fa25
#
_entry.id   515cac9076a513f2f5d7230704d1fa25
#
_cell.length_a   1.000
_cell.length_b   1.000
_cell.length_c   1.000
_cell.angle_alpha   90.00
_cell.angle_beta   90.00
_cell.angle_gamma   90.00
#
_symmetry.space_group_name_H-M   'P 1'
#
loop_
_entity.id
_entity.type
_entity.pdbx_description
1 polymer ?
#
loop_
_entity_poly.entity_id
_entity_poly.type
_entity_poly.pdbx_seq_one_letter_code
_entity_poly.pdbx_strand_id
1 'polypeptide(L)'
;MDELLPPRTREYKARAREVAEKYARPVAAELDRTGEYPWSVIQALKDYDLMGIWIPKEYGGHGAGVLDMCVVVEELSRACGGIGVAYAVNALGSFPIVLGGTEEQKQKYLPAVAKGEKLIAFGLSEKWSGSDAGSLIA
;
A
#
# COMPACT_ATOMS: atom_id res chain seq x y z
N MET A 1 1.10 14.23 19.07
CA MET A 1 1.80 14.17 17.78
C MET A 1 0.86 14.34 16.59
N ASP A 2 -0.38 13.86 16.66
CA ASP A 2 -1.34 13.95 15.53
C ASP A 2 -1.71 15.41 15.16
N GLU A 3 -1.60 16.34 16.11
CA GLU A 3 -1.84 17.77 15.88
C GLU A 3 -0.85 18.42 14.88
N LEU A 4 0.34 17.82 14.75
CA LEU A 4 1.38 18.29 13.82
C LEU A 4 1.16 17.78 12.37
N LEU A 5 0.26 16.81 12.18
CA LEU A 5 -0.03 16.27 10.87
C LEU A 5 -0.97 17.20 10.08
N PRO A 6 -0.79 17.32 8.76
CA PRO A 6 -1.73 18.02 7.89
C PRO A 6 -3.16 17.46 8.06
N PRO A 7 -4.22 18.27 7.86
CA PRO A 7 -5.61 17.81 7.99
C PRO A 7 -5.90 16.54 7.17
N ARG A 8 -5.50 16.51 5.91
CA ARG A 8 -5.67 15.35 5.03
C ARG A 8 -4.99 14.09 5.59
N THR A 9 -3.77 14.23 6.09
CA THR A 9 -3.01 13.11 6.65
C THR A 9 -3.70 12.55 7.90
N ARG A 10 -4.30 13.42 8.72
CA ARG A 10 -5.10 13.00 9.88
C ARG A 10 -6.36 12.21 9.48
N GLU A 11 -7.01 12.59 8.37
CA GLU A 11 -8.16 11.86 7.83
C GLU A 11 -7.76 10.45 7.36
N TYR A 12 -6.66 10.30 6.63
CA TYR A 12 -6.14 8.99 6.26
C TYR A 12 -5.79 8.15 7.48
N LYS A 13 -5.13 8.74 8.47
CA LYS A 13 -4.79 8.07 9.73
C LYS A 13 -6.04 7.57 10.45
N ALA A 14 -7.08 8.39 10.56
CA ALA A 14 -8.32 8.02 11.22
C ALA A 14 -9.02 6.85 10.51
N ARG A 15 -9.15 6.92 9.18
CA ARG A 15 -9.73 5.82 8.36
C ARG A 15 -8.92 4.54 8.49
N ALA A 16 -7.60 4.63 8.43
CA ALA A 16 -6.71 3.48 8.57
C ALA A 16 -6.81 2.84 9.95
N ARG A 17 -6.91 3.65 11.02
CA ARG A 17 -7.14 3.17 12.39
C ARG A 17 -8.45 2.40 12.50
N GLU A 18 -9.50 2.90 11.89
CA GLU A 18 -10.80 2.22 11.89
C GLU A 18 -10.71 0.85 11.19
N VAL A 19 -10.08 0.78 10.02
CA VAL A 19 -9.83 -0.49 9.32
C VAL A 19 -8.97 -1.42 10.18
N ALA A 20 -7.91 -0.90 10.78
CA ALA A 20 -7.01 -1.67 11.63
C ALA A 20 -7.73 -2.32 12.82
N GLU A 21 -8.55 -1.56 13.54
CA GLU A 21 -9.27 -2.06 14.72
C GLU A 21 -10.44 -2.99 14.36
N LYS A 22 -11.23 -2.65 13.33
CA LYS A 22 -12.42 -3.42 12.98
C LYS A 22 -12.14 -4.67 12.15
N TYR A 23 -11.15 -4.62 11.26
CA TYR A 23 -10.96 -5.67 10.26
C TYR A 23 -9.61 -6.38 10.38
N ALA A 24 -8.52 -5.67 10.73
CA ALA A 24 -7.19 -6.27 10.79
C ALA A 24 -6.95 -6.97 12.13
N ARG A 25 -7.19 -6.30 13.25
CA ARG A 25 -6.92 -6.84 14.58
C ARG A 25 -7.65 -8.16 14.89
N PRO A 26 -8.95 -8.33 14.56
CA PRO A 26 -9.66 -9.57 14.86
C PRO A 26 -9.13 -10.80 14.12
N VAL A 27 -8.53 -10.62 12.95
CA VAL A 27 -8.05 -11.73 12.10
C VAL A 27 -6.53 -11.92 12.16
N ALA A 28 -5.80 -11.02 12.80
CA ALA A 28 -4.34 -11.00 12.80
C ALA A 28 -3.71 -12.32 13.26
N ALA A 29 -4.15 -12.87 14.38
CA ALA A 29 -3.60 -14.11 14.93
C ALA A 29 -3.87 -15.33 14.04
N GLU A 30 -5.04 -15.39 13.41
CA GLU A 30 -5.39 -16.46 12.49
C GLU A 30 -4.59 -16.39 11.20
N LEU A 31 -4.43 -15.20 10.62
CA LEU A 31 -3.61 -14.99 9.43
C LEU A 31 -2.13 -15.31 9.69
N ASP A 32 -1.62 -14.97 10.87
CA ASP A 32 -0.24 -15.32 11.26
C ASP A 32 -0.07 -16.85 11.35
N ARG A 33 -1.06 -17.56 11.89
CA ARG A 33 -1.05 -19.01 12.02
C ARG A 33 -1.20 -19.75 10.69
N THR A 34 -2.06 -19.25 9.78
CA THR A 34 -2.40 -19.94 8.51
C THR A 34 -1.50 -19.52 7.35
N GLY A 35 -0.93 -18.32 7.40
CA GLY A 35 -0.22 -17.72 6.27
C GLY A 35 -1.14 -17.27 5.12
N GLU A 36 -2.45 -17.21 5.35
CA GLU A 36 -3.40 -16.76 4.34
C GLU A 36 -3.28 -15.27 4.06
N TYR A 37 -3.58 -14.88 2.82
CA TYR A 37 -3.57 -13.48 2.43
C TYR A 37 -4.80 -12.74 2.99
N PRO A 38 -4.67 -11.51 3.51
CA PRO A 38 -5.74 -10.79 4.25
C PRO A 38 -6.82 -10.19 3.33
N TRP A 39 -7.49 -10.97 2.52
CA TRP A 39 -8.48 -10.50 1.52
C TRP A 39 -9.59 -9.64 2.10
N SER A 40 -10.10 -9.99 3.27
CA SER A 40 -11.15 -9.21 3.95
C SER A 40 -10.67 -7.82 4.35
N VAL A 41 -9.41 -7.70 4.76
CA VAL A 41 -8.80 -6.41 5.12
C VAL A 41 -8.52 -5.58 3.87
N ILE A 42 -8.05 -6.22 2.79
CA ILE A 42 -7.87 -5.54 1.49
C ILE A 42 -9.20 -5.00 0.97
N GLN A 43 -10.29 -5.75 1.11
CA GLN A 43 -11.61 -5.25 0.74
C GLN A 43 -12.03 -4.05 1.61
N ALA A 44 -11.81 -4.11 2.92
CA ALA A 44 -12.07 -2.97 3.79
C ALA A 44 -11.24 -1.73 3.42
N LEU A 45 -9.97 -1.91 3.06
CA LEU A 45 -9.12 -0.79 2.58
C LEU A 45 -9.66 -0.14 1.31
N LYS A 46 -10.29 -0.92 0.41
CA LYS A 46 -11.00 -0.38 -0.76
C LYS A 46 -12.24 0.40 -0.34
N ASP A 47 -13.07 -0.17 0.52
CA ASP A 47 -14.33 0.44 0.97
C ASP A 47 -14.09 1.74 1.75
N TYR A 48 -12.95 1.86 2.42
CA TYR A 48 -12.50 3.06 3.12
C TYR A 48 -11.67 4.02 2.25
N ASP A 49 -11.58 3.75 0.95
CA ASP A 49 -10.88 4.60 -0.02
C ASP A 49 -9.42 4.88 0.38
N LEU A 50 -8.72 3.82 0.76
CA LEU A 50 -7.30 3.86 1.15
C LEU A 50 -6.37 3.23 0.12
N MET A 51 -6.89 2.51 -0.88
CA MET A 51 -6.07 1.99 -1.97
C MET A 51 -5.68 3.12 -2.92
N GLY A 52 -4.43 3.09 -3.37
CA GLY A 52 -3.95 4.05 -4.37
C GLY A 52 -3.81 5.50 -3.90
N ILE A 53 -3.78 5.77 -2.59
CA ILE A 53 -3.63 7.15 -2.08
C ILE A 53 -2.36 7.84 -2.60
N TRP A 54 -1.29 7.08 -2.89
CA TRP A 54 0.00 7.54 -3.43
C TRP A 54 0.02 7.67 -4.96
N ILE A 55 -0.96 7.11 -5.66
CA ILE A 55 -1.05 7.17 -7.13
C ILE A 55 -1.52 8.57 -7.56
N PRO A 56 -0.92 9.17 -8.59
CA PRO A 56 -1.34 10.48 -9.10
C PRO A 56 -2.80 10.51 -9.51
N LYS A 57 -3.41 11.70 -9.40
CA LYS A 57 -4.86 11.90 -9.66
C LYS A 57 -5.25 11.60 -11.09
N GLU A 58 -4.37 11.88 -12.05
CA GLU A 58 -4.57 11.61 -13.47
C GLU A 58 -4.73 10.12 -13.79
N TYR A 59 -4.28 9.24 -12.87
CA TYR A 59 -4.45 7.77 -12.98
C TYR A 59 -5.48 7.24 -11.96
N GLY A 60 -6.33 8.10 -11.42
CA GLY A 60 -7.43 7.72 -10.54
C GLY A 60 -7.04 7.54 -9.07
N GLY A 61 -5.82 7.91 -8.67
CA GLY A 61 -5.39 7.94 -7.28
C GLY A 61 -5.68 9.27 -6.60
N HIS A 62 -5.20 9.45 -5.36
CA HIS A 62 -5.43 10.67 -4.59
C HIS A 62 -4.30 11.70 -4.74
N GLY A 63 -3.15 11.32 -5.32
CA GLY A 63 -1.97 12.18 -5.38
C GLY A 63 -1.47 12.58 -3.99
N ALA A 64 -1.62 11.71 -3.02
CA ALA A 64 -1.12 11.92 -1.67
C ALA A 64 0.38 11.63 -1.59
N GLY A 65 1.04 12.17 -0.57
CA GLY A 65 2.47 12.02 -0.40
C GLY A 65 2.85 10.74 0.36
N VAL A 66 4.15 10.50 0.44
CA VAL A 66 4.72 9.38 1.21
C VAL A 66 4.33 9.44 2.69
N LEU A 67 4.24 10.64 3.29
CA LEU A 67 3.78 10.81 4.67
C LEU A 67 2.38 10.24 4.87
N ASP A 68 1.45 10.49 3.94
CA ASP A 68 0.09 9.99 3.99
C ASP A 68 0.06 8.45 3.96
N MET A 69 0.89 7.85 3.11
CA MET A 69 1.05 6.40 3.05
C MET A 69 1.66 5.84 4.36
N CYS A 70 2.69 6.50 4.90
CA CYS A 70 3.35 6.04 6.13
C CYS A 70 2.38 5.98 7.32
N VAL A 71 1.51 6.97 7.49
CA VAL A 71 0.54 6.95 8.60
C VAL A 71 -0.51 5.85 8.45
N VAL A 72 -0.89 5.50 7.22
CA VAL A 72 -1.78 4.35 6.97
C VAL A 72 -1.06 3.04 7.32
N VAL A 73 0.17 2.85 6.85
CA VAL A 73 0.99 1.67 7.16
C VAL A 73 1.22 1.55 8.67
N GLU A 74 1.50 2.65 9.37
CA GLU A 74 1.67 2.68 10.83
C GLU A 74 0.43 2.13 11.54
N GLU A 75 -0.75 2.63 11.21
CA GLU A 75 -1.99 2.20 11.87
C GLU A 75 -2.32 0.72 11.58
N LEU A 76 -2.15 0.27 10.36
CA LEU A 76 -2.34 -1.13 10.00
C LEU A 76 -1.33 -2.05 10.70
N SER A 77 -0.06 -1.64 10.75
CA SER A 77 1.02 -2.41 11.37
C SER A 77 0.87 -2.52 12.89
N ARG A 78 0.25 -1.54 13.54
CA ARG A 78 -0.10 -1.62 14.98
C ARG A 78 -1.10 -2.76 15.27
N ALA A 79 -1.94 -3.11 14.31
CA ALA A 79 -2.84 -4.25 14.40
C ALA A 79 -2.14 -5.56 14.00
N CYS A 80 -1.43 -5.54 12.87
CA CYS A 80 -0.67 -6.67 12.35
C CYS A 80 0.40 -6.18 11.35
N GLY A 81 1.68 -6.47 11.63
CA GLY A 81 2.80 -6.09 10.76
C GLY A 81 2.68 -6.68 9.36
N GLY A 82 2.25 -7.93 9.24
CA GLY A 82 2.03 -8.60 7.94
C GLY A 82 0.97 -7.90 7.09
N ILE A 83 -0.11 -7.42 7.70
CA ILE A 83 -1.16 -6.65 7.02
C ILE A 83 -0.62 -5.29 6.56
N GLY A 84 0.17 -4.62 7.42
CA GLY A 84 0.86 -3.38 7.04
C GLY A 84 1.76 -3.57 5.83
N VAL A 85 2.51 -4.66 5.77
CA VAL A 85 3.34 -5.03 4.60
C VAL A 85 2.47 -5.34 3.39
N ALA A 86 1.40 -6.13 3.53
CA ALA A 86 0.49 -6.45 2.42
C ALA A 86 -0.12 -5.21 1.77
N TYR A 87 -0.34 -4.15 2.54
CA TYR A 87 -0.75 -2.84 2.01
C TYR A 87 0.43 -2.11 1.36
N ALA A 88 1.55 -1.96 2.08
CA ALA A 88 2.70 -1.16 1.64
C ALA A 88 3.33 -1.68 0.34
N VAL A 89 3.31 -2.98 0.10
CA VAL A 89 3.89 -3.60 -1.10
C VAL A 89 3.20 -3.15 -2.38
N ASN A 90 1.94 -2.74 -2.32
CA ASN A 90 1.24 -2.17 -3.48
C ASN A 90 1.82 -0.81 -3.87
N ALA A 91 2.22 0.01 -2.90
CA ALA A 91 2.95 1.24 -3.17
C ALA A 91 4.35 0.93 -3.74
N LEU A 92 5.07 0.04 -3.07
CA LEU A 92 6.42 -0.35 -3.48
C LEU A 92 6.46 -0.88 -4.92
N GLY A 93 5.51 -1.74 -5.31
CA GLY A 93 5.42 -2.30 -6.66
C GLY A 93 4.97 -1.30 -7.72
N SER A 94 4.18 -0.29 -7.34
CA SER A 94 3.67 0.72 -8.28
C SER A 94 4.60 1.92 -8.46
N PHE A 95 5.46 2.25 -7.50
CA PHE A 95 6.39 3.38 -7.62
C PHE A 95 7.31 3.30 -8.83
N PRO A 96 7.90 2.16 -9.22
CA PRO A 96 8.68 2.08 -10.45
C PRO A 96 7.89 2.49 -11.70
N ILE A 97 6.58 2.14 -11.75
CA ILE A 97 5.71 2.54 -12.86
C ILE A 97 5.41 4.04 -12.79
N VAL A 98 5.11 4.57 -11.60
CA VAL A 98 4.83 6.01 -11.40
C VAL A 98 6.04 6.85 -11.79
N LEU A 99 7.26 6.43 -11.41
CA LEU A 99 8.48 7.21 -11.59
C LEU A 99 9.12 7.02 -12.97
N GLY A 100 9.16 5.80 -13.48
CA GLY A 100 9.92 5.44 -14.68
C GLY A 100 9.09 4.84 -15.83
N GLY A 101 7.80 4.56 -15.61
CA GLY A 101 6.93 4.00 -16.64
C GLY A 101 6.64 4.98 -17.77
N THR A 102 6.44 4.48 -18.99
CA THR A 102 5.90 5.28 -20.09
C THR A 102 4.45 5.68 -19.79
N GLU A 103 3.93 6.69 -20.47
CA GLU A 103 2.54 7.11 -20.29
C GLU A 103 1.56 5.97 -20.56
N GLU A 104 1.82 5.17 -21.59
CA GLU A 104 1.03 3.98 -21.92
C GLU A 104 1.03 2.97 -20.77
N GLN A 105 2.19 2.70 -20.17
CA GLN A 105 2.29 1.80 -19.02
C GLN A 105 1.54 2.34 -17.80
N LYS A 106 1.66 3.64 -17.50
CA LYS A 106 0.94 4.29 -16.41
C LYS A 106 -0.57 4.17 -16.58
N GLN A 107 -1.09 4.52 -17.76
CA GLN A 107 -2.52 4.41 -18.09
C GLN A 107 -3.02 2.95 -18.05
N LYS A 108 -2.20 2.00 -18.43
CA LYS A 108 -2.56 0.58 -18.43
C LYS A 108 -2.67 -0.03 -17.04
N TYR A 109 -1.77 0.32 -16.13
CA TYR A 109 -1.62 -0.38 -14.85
C TYR A 109 -2.16 0.40 -13.65
N LEU A 110 -1.87 1.69 -13.55
CA LEU A 110 -2.14 2.47 -12.35
C LEU A 110 -3.62 2.62 -12.00
N PRO A 111 -4.57 2.81 -12.95
CA PRO A 111 -5.98 2.96 -12.61
C PRO A 111 -6.58 1.75 -11.88
N ALA A 112 -6.24 0.55 -12.31
CA ALA A 112 -6.73 -0.68 -11.67
C ALA A 112 -6.11 -0.88 -10.26
N VAL A 113 -4.85 -0.47 -10.07
CA VAL A 113 -4.20 -0.49 -8.75
C VAL A 113 -4.79 0.58 -7.84
N ALA A 114 -5.03 1.79 -8.35
CA ALA A 114 -5.63 2.89 -7.58
C ALA A 114 -6.99 2.51 -6.99
N LYS A 115 -7.81 1.79 -7.75
CA LYS A 115 -9.12 1.28 -7.31
C LYS A 115 -9.04 0.01 -6.45
N GLY A 116 -7.85 -0.58 -6.30
CA GLY A 116 -7.69 -1.87 -5.65
C GLY A 116 -8.34 -3.04 -6.42
N GLU A 117 -8.62 -2.88 -7.71
CA GLU A 117 -9.08 -3.95 -8.59
C GLU A 117 -7.97 -4.94 -8.90
N LYS A 118 -6.73 -4.46 -8.89
CA LYS A 118 -5.52 -5.27 -9.01
C LYS A 118 -4.55 -4.92 -7.89
N LEU A 119 -3.88 -5.95 -7.40
CA LEU A 119 -2.74 -5.82 -6.51
C LEU A 119 -1.47 -5.92 -7.32
N ILE A 120 -0.41 -5.30 -6.81
CA ILE A 120 0.90 -5.30 -7.44
C ILE A 120 1.94 -5.77 -6.44
N ALA A 121 2.92 -6.52 -6.91
CA ALA A 121 4.03 -7.00 -6.11
C ALA A 121 5.35 -6.39 -6.60
N PHE A 122 6.36 -6.47 -5.77
CA PHE A 122 7.71 -6.01 -6.08
C PHE A 122 8.68 -7.19 -6.03
N GLY A 123 9.38 -7.44 -7.12
CA GLY A 123 10.42 -8.45 -7.21
C GLY A 123 11.72 -7.78 -7.66
N LEU A 124 12.71 -7.70 -6.77
CA LEU A 124 13.98 -7.03 -7.02
C LEU A 124 15.13 -8.02 -7.13
N SER A 125 15.24 -8.96 -6.18
CA SER A 125 16.42 -9.80 -6.02
C SER A 125 16.59 -10.76 -7.20
N GLU A 126 17.80 -10.79 -7.73
CA GLU A 126 18.27 -11.78 -8.69
C GLU A 126 19.16 -12.81 -8.01
N LYS A 127 19.53 -13.88 -8.73
CA LYS A 127 20.44 -14.93 -8.21
C LYS A 127 21.76 -14.37 -7.69
N TRP A 128 22.22 -13.28 -8.30
CA TRP A 128 23.55 -12.71 -8.07
C TRP A 128 23.51 -11.39 -7.29
N SER A 129 22.38 -10.75 -7.19
CA SER A 129 22.25 -9.43 -6.58
C SER A 129 20.91 -9.27 -5.86
N GLY A 130 20.97 -8.73 -4.66
CA GLY A 130 19.81 -8.37 -3.83
C GLY A 130 20.02 -6.99 -3.21
N SER A 131 20.78 -6.93 -2.09
CA SER A 131 21.08 -5.66 -1.42
C SER A 131 21.89 -4.70 -2.27
N ASP A 132 22.76 -5.23 -3.14
CA ASP A 132 23.47 -4.44 -4.15
C ASP A 132 22.61 -4.29 -5.41
N ALA A 133 21.61 -3.43 -5.34
CA ALA A 133 20.69 -3.17 -6.45
C ALA A 133 21.38 -2.57 -7.69
N GLY A 134 22.58 -1.99 -7.53
CA GLY A 134 23.39 -1.48 -8.64
C GLY A 134 24.03 -2.58 -9.50
N SER A 135 24.07 -3.81 -9.00
CA SER A 135 24.65 -4.97 -9.69
C SER A 135 23.59 -5.87 -10.35
N LEU A 136 22.35 -5.43 -10.46
CA LEU A 136 21.30 -6.10 -11.23
C LEU A 136 21.66 -6.11 -12.72
N ILE A 137 21.39 -7.24 -13.40
CA ILE A 137 21.76 -7.45 -14.82
C ILE A 137 20.54 -7.73 -15.73
N ALA A 138 19.33 -7.81 -15.19
CA ALA A 138 18.07 -7.95 -15.95
C ALA A 138 17.60 -6.60 -16.50
#